data_c611c1cc6b5e4874cfc7c51279ecc3ca
#
_entry.id   c611c1cc6b5e4874cfc7c51279ecc3ca
#
_cell.length_a   1.000
_cell.length_b   1.000
_cell.length_c   1.000
_cell.angle_alpha   90.00
_cell.angle_beta   90.00
_cell.angle_gamma   90.00
#
_symmetry.space_group_name_H-M   'P 1'
#
loop_
_entity.id
_entity.type
_entity.pdbx_description
1 polymer ?
#
loop_
_entity_poly.entity_id
_entity_poly.type
_entity_poly.pdbx_seq_one_letter_code
_entity_poly.pdbx_strand_id
1 'polypeptide(L)'
;MRLLIIVCIFFLPVNSFSNNQDFGYVDLKYILKNSIPSKNLQIEMDKGRNLFQQSINQEENALRQAEKEINEKRDTISKEDFQLLVKDFEEKVASIQKLVQKSRQQLETNFQLSQKLIADTVNDLVIELAEKEKLLIVFKSDNIIYVNDDFNYTTLILEELNKRESQFNFKKIYTDLIENLKK
;
A
#
# COMPACT_ATOMS: atom_id res chain seq x y z
N MET A 1 58.23 60.48 27.43
CA MET A 1 57.98 60.04 26.07
C MET A 1 57.30 58.63 26.17
N ARG A 2 55.99 58.54 26.16
CA ARG A 2 55.24 57.29 26.29
C ARG A 2 54.81 56.81 24.88
N LEU A 3 55.40 55.72 24.45
CA LEU A 3 55.11 55.10 23.17
C LEU A 3 53.83 54.30 23.30
N LEU A 4 52.77 54.73 22.60
CA LEU A 4 51.44 54.03 22.54
C LEU A 4 51.48 53.05 21.36
N ILE A 5 51.60 51.76 21.65
CA ILE A 5 51.54 50.70 20.65
C ILE A 5 50.05 50.40 20.38
N ILE A 6 49.59 50.83 19.23
CA ILE A 6 48.22 50.47 18.71
C ILE A 6 48.36 49.11 18.08
N VAL A 7 47.75 48.07 18.75
CA VAL A 7 47.63 46.75 18.19
C VAL A 7 46.35 46.73 17.32
N CYS A 8 46.51 46.83 15.99
CA CYS A 8 45.45 46.60 15.04
C CYS A 8 45.12 45.09 14.97
N ILE A 9 44.07 44.67 15.69
CA ILE A 9 43.51 43.32 15.51
C ILE A 9 42.77 43.27 14.17
N PHE A 10 43.44 42.67 13.18
CA PHE A 10 42.82 42.38 11.88
C PHE A 10 41.77 41.28 12.08
N PHE A 11 40.49 41.68 12.14
CA PHE A 11 39.35 40.76 12.06
C PHE A 11 39.28 40.22 10.63
N LEU A 12 39.90 39.07 10.37
CA LEU A 12 39.65 38.32 9.12
C LEU A 12 38.23 37.74 9.18
N PRO A 13 37.38 38.03 8.20
CA PRO A 13 36.08 37.33 8.11
C PRO A 13 36.35 35.84 7.86
N VAL A 14 36.02 35.03 8.85
CA VAL A 14 35.97 33.58 8.67
C VAL A 14 34.73 33.32 7.76
N ASN A 15 35.01 33.18 6.46
CA ASN A 15 33.98 32.67 5.55
C ASN A 15 33.68 31.23 6.00
N SER A 16 32.62 31.06 6.77
CA SER A 16 32.04 29.76 6.99
C SER A 16 31.51 29.29 5.61
N PHE A 17 32.27 28.42 4.97
CA PHE A 17 31.75 27.64 3.85
C PHE A 17 30.59 26.79 4.44
N SER A 18 29.37 27.29 4.32
CA SER A 18 28.20 26.49 4.49
C SER A 18 28.30 25.42 3.38
N ASN A 19 28.51 24.18 3.76
CA ASN A 19 28.44 23.05 2.86
C ASN A 19 26.97 22.87 2.50
N ASN A 20 26.44 23.77 1.65
CA ASN A 20 25.11 23.59 1.11
C ASN A 20 25.21 22.38 0.17
N GLN A 21 24.68 21.27 0.62
CA GLN A 21 24.45 20.12 -0.25
C GLN A 21 23.27 20.50 -1.16
N ASP A 22 23.55 20.86 -2.41
CA ASP A 22 22.53 21.28 -3.37
C ASP A 22 21.70 20.12 -3.92
N PHE A 23 22.12 18.87 -3.69
CA PHE A 23 21.44 17.67 -4.15
C PHE A 23 21.51 16.53 -3.15
N GLY A 24 20.57 15.61 -3.29
CA GLY A 24 20.50 14.37 -2.53
C GLY A 24 20.02 13.22 -3.40
N TYR A 25 20.04 12.00 -2.87
CA TYR A 25 19.40 10.86 -3.51
C TYR A 25 18.65 9.99 -2.50
N VAL A 26 17.67 9.25 -3.04
CA VAL A 26 16.86 8.28 -2.29
C VAL A 26 16.71 6.99 -3.07
N ASP A 27 16.75 5.87 -2.38
CA ASP A 27 16.39 4.55 -2.91
C ASP A 27 14.92 4.26 -2.61
N LEU A 28 14.05 4.61 -3.55
CA LEU A 28 12.60 4.40 -3.40
C LEU A 28 12.25 2.92 -3.29
N LYS A 29 12.95 2.04 -4.00
CA LYS A 29 12.71 0.59 -3.93
C LYS A 29 13.03 0.05 -2.55
N TYR A 30 14.15 0.48 -1.98
CA TYR A 30 14.54 0.10 -0.64
C TYR A 30 13.51 0.59 0.40
N ILE A 31 13.08 1.86 0.31
CA ILE A 31 12.07 2.44 1.19
C ILE A 31 10.76 1.64 1.12
N LEU A 32 10.21 1.46 -0.08
CA LEU A 32 8.96 0.74 -0.27
C LEU A 32 9.05 -0.72 0.18
N LYS A 33 10.18 -1.39 -0.03
CA LYS A 33 10.36 -2.78 0.40
C LYS A 33 10.49 -2.94 1.91
N ASN A 34 11.11 -1.98 2.60
CA ASN A 34 11.51 -2.13 3.99
C ASN A 34 10.61 -1.38 4.98
N SER A 35 9.76 -0.47 4.52
CA SER A 35 8.88 0.32 5.37
C SER A 35 7.85 -0.52 6.13
N ILE A 36 7.49 -0.06 7.33
CA ILE A 36 6.44 -0.67 8.15
C ILE A 36 5.08 -0.62 7.43
N PRO A 37 4.64 0.52 6.82
CA PRO A 37 3.40 0.55 6.07
C PRO A 37 3.32 -0.49 4.94
N SER A 38 4.40 -0.68 4.17
CA SER A 38 4.40 -1.68 3.09
C SER A 38 4.31 -3.11 3.61
N LYS A 39 4.99 -3.42 4.71
CA LYS A 39 4.90 -4.74 5.35
C LYS A 39 3.51 -4.99 5.91
N ASN A 40 2.91 -3.99 6.55
CA ASN A 40 1.55 -4.08 7.07
C ASN A 40 0.50 -4.22 5.97
N LEU A 41 0.68 -3.50 4.85
CA LEU A 41 -0.16 -3.67 3.67
C LEU A 41 -0.12 -5.11 3.15
N GLN A 42 1.07 -5.71 3.07
CA GLN A 42 1.22 -7.10 2.63
C GLN A 42 0.51 -8.07 3.59
N ILE A 43 0.70 -7.89 4.91
CA ILE A 43 0.04 -8.71 5.94
C ILE A 43 -1.48 -8.60 5.82
N GLU A 44 -2.02 -7.40 5.68
CA GLU A 44 -3.47 -7.19 5.57
C GLU A 44 -4.01 -7.73 4.22
N MET A 45 -3.24 -7.66 3.14
CA MET A 45 -3.62 -8.28 1.86
C MET A 45 -3.69 -9.81 1.96
N ASP A 46 -2.71 -10.44 2.63
CA ASP A 46 -2.70 -11.90 2.82
C ASP A 46 -3.86 -12.34 3.71
N LYS A 47 -4.16 -11.60 4.77
CA LYS A 47 -5.38 -11.84 5.58
C LYS A 47 -6.65 -11.71 4.75
N GLY A 48 -6.75 -10.65 3.94
CA GLY A 48 -7.89 -10.43 3.06
C GLY A 48 -8.09 -11.57 2.08
N ARG A 49 -7.03 -12.06 1.44
CA ARG A 49 -7.07 -13.22 0.54
C ARG A 49 -7.55 -14.49 1.25
N ASN A 50 -7.05 -14.75 2.45
CA ASN A 50 -7.46 -15.92 3.23
C ASN A 50 -8.92 -15.87 3.64
N LEU A 51 -9.39 -14.73 4.15
CA LEU A 51 -10.79 -14.54 4.53
C LEU A 51 -11.73 -14.61 3.32
N PHE A 52 -11.32 -14.03 2.19
CA PHE A 52 -12.06 -14.11 0.94
C PHE A 52 -12.19 -15.55 0.45
N GLN A 53 -11.09 -16.34 0.49
CA GLN A 53 -11.15 -17.76 0.11
C GLN A 53 -12.05 -18.57 1.05
N GLN A 54 -12.03 -18.29 2.35
CA GLN A 54 -12.92 -18.93 3.32
C GLN A 54 -14.40 -18.63 2.99
N SER A 55 -14.72 -17.38 2.65
CA SER A 55 -16.08 -17.00 2.25
C SER A 55 -16.51 -17.71 0.97
N ILE A 56 -15.65 -17.83 -0.04
CA ILE A 56 -15.92 -18.59 -1.26
C ILE A 56 -16.23 -20.06 -0.92
N ASN A 57 -15.40 -20.69 -0.09
CA ASN A 57 -15.59 -22.09 0.30
C ASN A 57 -16.92 -22.31 1.03
N GLN A 58 -17.36 -21.34 1.84
CA GLN A 58 -18.67 -21.40 2.50
C GLN A 58 -19.82 -21.35 1.49
N GLU A 59 -19.76 -20.43 0.51
CA GLU A 59 -20.76 -20.33 -0.55
C GLU A 59 -20.80 -21.58 -1.46
N GLU A 60 -19.63 -22.12 -1.84
CA GLU A 60 -19.55 -23.37 -2.60
C GLU A 60 -20.17 -24.55 -1.86
N ASN A 61 -19.94 -24.64 -0.54
CA ASN A 61 -20.56 -25.71 0.27
C ASN A 61 -22.09 -25.52 0.36
N ALA A 62 -22.58 -24.29 0.50
CA ALA A 62 -24.01 -23.99 0.48
C ALA A 62 -24.65 -24.35 -0.86
N LEU A 63 -23.95 -24.06 -1.98
CA LEU A 63 -24.44 -24.44 -3.32
C LEU A 63 -24.50 -25.97 -3.49
N ARG A 64 -23.47 -26.71 -3.04
CA ARG A 64 -23.47 -28.19 -3.10
C ARG A 64 -24.63 -28.79 -2.28
N GLN A 65 -24.92 -28.23 -1.12
CA GLN A 65 -26.03 -28.66 -0.31
C GLN A 65 -27.35 -28.38 -0.99
N ALA A 66 -27.53 -27.18 -1.56
CA ALA A 66 -28.74 -26.83 -2.32
C ALA A 66 -28.93 -27.73 -3.54
N GLU A 67 -27.86 -28.04 -4.29
CA GLU A 67 -27.92 -28.98 -5.43
C GLU A 67 -28.39 -30.35 -4.98
N LYS A 68 -27.89 -30.87 -3.85
CA LYS A 68 -28.31 -32.15 -3.29
C LYS A 68 -29.80 -32.13 -2.95
N GLU A 69 -30.29 -31.09 -2.26
CA GLU A 69 -31.69 -30.93 -1.89
C GLU A 69 -32.63 -30.84 -3.12
N ILE A 70 -32.19 -30.18 -4.19
CA ILE A 70 -32.92 -30.12 -5.46
C ILE A 70 -33.02 -31.53 -6.08
N ASN A 71 -31.89 -32.27 -6.11
CA ASN A 71 -31.89 -33.64 -6.67
C ASN A 71 -32.79 -34.61 -5.88
N GLU A 72 -32.85 -34.50 -4.57
CA GLU A 72 -33.75 -35.30 -3.72
C GLU A 72 -35.22 -35.02 -3.99
N LYS A 73 -35.59 -33.84 -4.49
CA LYS A 73 -36.96 -33.45 -4.85
C LYS A 73 -37.38 -33.91 -6.24
N ARG A 74 -36.46 -34.39 -7.06
CA ARG A 74 -36.70 -34.72 -8.48
C ARG A 74 -37.94 -35.58 -8.72
N ASP A 75 -38.11 -36.62 -7.88
CA ASP A 75 -39.19 -37.60 -8.04
C ASP A 75 -40.41 -37.35 -7.12
N THR A 76 -40.35 -36.23 -6.35
CA THR A 76 -41.38 -35.90 -5.35
C THR A 76 -42.26 -34.71 -5.72
N ILE A 77 -41.83 -33.89 -6.69
CA ILE A 77 -42.55 -32.69 -7.14
C ILE A 77 -42.93 -32.78 -8.63
N SER A 78 -43.77 -31.85 -9.12
CA SER A 78 -44.09 -31.78 -10.54
C SER A 78 -42.87 -31.48 -11.41
N LYS A 79 -42.90 -31.86 -12.68
CA LYS A 79 -41.81 -31.57 -13.62
C LYS A 79 -41.60 -30.07 -13.80
N GLU A 80 -42.69 -29.32 -13.80
CA GLU A 80 -42.69 -27.86 -13.93
C GLU A 80 -42.01 -27.19 -12.73
N ASP A 81 -42.36 -27.61 -11.50
CA ASP A 81 -41.76 -27.11 -10.27
C ASP A 81 -40.27 -27.46 -10.16
N PHE A 82 -39.91 -28.68 -10.60
CA PHE A 82 -38.50 -29.08 -10.64
C PHE A 82 -37.68 -28.21 -11.59
N GLN A 83 -38.22 -27.91 -12.79
CA GLN A 83 -37.55 -27.02 -13.75
C GLN A 83 -37.35 -25.61 -13.21
N LEU A 84 -38.33 -25.08 -12.47
CA LEU A 84 -38.21 -23.78 -11.81
C LEU A 84 -37.09 -23.79 -10.76
N LEU A 85 -37.03 -24.82 -9.90
CA LEU A 85 -35.96 -24.95 -8.87
C LEU A 85 -34.57 -25.02 -9.50
N VAL A 86 -34.43 -25.79 -10.60
CA VAL A 86 -33.13 -25.89 -11.30
C VAL A 86 -32.76 -24.53 -11.90
N LYS A 87 -33.67 -23.82 -12.51
CA LYS A 87 -33.43 -22.49 -13.08
C LYS A 87 -33.01 -21.50 -12.02
N ASP A 88 -33.72 -21.43 -10.90
CA ASP A 88 -33.38 -20.53 -9.80
C ASP A 88 -31.98 -20.84 -9.21
N PHE A 89 -31.64 -22.12 -9.12
CA PHE A 89 -30.30 -22.55 -8.69
C PHE A 89 -29.20 -22.12 -9.67
N GLU A 90 -29.42 -22.33 -10.98
CA GLU A 90 -28.47 -21.89 -12.03
C GLU A 90 -28.27 -20.37 -12.00
N GLU A 91 -29.33 -19.58 -11.83
CA GLU A 91 -29.25 -18.12 -11.70
C GLU A 91 -28.44 -17.72 -10.44
N LYS A 92 -28.65 -18.42 -9.32
CA LYS A 92 -27.89 -18.22 -8.09
C LYS A 92 -26.42 -18.54 -8.29
N VAL A 93 -26.06 -19.66 -8.92
CA VAL A 93 -24.67 -20.03 -9.24
C VAL A 93 -24.02 -18.95 -10.09
N ALA A 94 -24.67 -18.50 -11.16
CA ALA A 94 -24.15 -17.45 -12.04
C ALA A 94 -23.93 -16.12 -11.30
N SER A 95 -24.85 -15.75 -10.40
CA SER A 95 -24.74 -14.52 -9.62
C SER A 95 -23.54 -14.56 -8.65
N ILE A 96 -23.34 -15.69 -7.95
CA ILE A 96 -22.21 -15.89 -7.03
C ILE A 96 -20.88 -15.88 -7.80
N GLN A 97 -20.80 -16.57 -8.94
CA GLN A 97 -19.58 -16.54 -9.78
C GLN A 97 -19.21 -15.12 -10.21
N LYS A 98 -20.21 -14.33 -10.66
CA LYS A 98 -20.00 -12.93 -11.02
C LYS A 98 -19.54 -12.09 -9.84
N LEU A 99 -20.14 -12.29 -8.67
CA LEU A 99 -19.77 -11.58 -7.43
C LEU A 99 -18.34 -11.91 -7.02
N VAL A 100 -17.94 -13.19 -7.04
CA VAL A 100 -16.58 -13.64 -6.72
C VAL A 100 -15.56 -13.02 -7.67
N GLN A 101 -15.85 -13.03 -8.98
CA GLN A 101 -14.95 -12.42 -9.97
C GLN A 101 -14.77 -10.91 -9.74
N LYS A 102 -15.88 -10.19 -9.53
CA LYS A 102 -15.87 -8.76 -9.23
C LYS A 102 -15.09 -8.45 -7.95
N SER A 103 -15.31 -9.23 -6.90
CA SER A 103 -14.64 -9.02 -5.61
C SER A 103 -13.14 -9.30 -5.67
N ARG A 104 -12.70 -10.32 -6.45
CA ARG A 104 -11.27 -10.56 -6.71
C ARG A 104 -10.61 -9.37 -7.38
N GLN A 105 -11.26 -8.82 -8.41
CA GLN A 105 -10.74 -7.64 -9.11
C GLN A 105 -10.68 -6.42 -8.19
N GLN A 106 -11.71 -6.21 -7.37
CA GLN A 106 -11.74 -5.11 -6.41
C GLN A 106 -10.65 -5.24 -5.33
N LEU A 107 -10.42 -6.45 -4.81
CA LEU A 107 -9.36 -6.71 -3.84
C LEU A 107 -7.99 -6.32 -4.39
N GLU A 108 -7.69 -6.72 -5.63
CA GLU A 108 -6.44 -6.36 -6.30
C GLU A 108 -6.34 -4.85 -6.56
N THR A 109 -7.42 -4.23 -7.02
CA THR A 109 -7.47 -2.77 -7.24
C THR A 109 -7.23 -2.00 -5.93
N ASN A 110 -7.88 -2.41 -4.84
CA ASN A 110 -7.71 -1.77 -3.53
C ASN A 110 -6.28 -1.92 -3.01
N PHE A 111 -5.63 -3.06 -3.27
CA PHE A 111 -4.23 -3.28 -2.93
C PHE A 111 -3.31 -2.33 -3.71
N GLN A 112 -3.50 -2.21 -5.02
CA GLN A 112 -2.73 -1.29 -5.87
C GLN A 112 -2.93 0.18 -5.46
N LEU A 113 -4.15 0.58 -5.12
CA LEU A 113 -4.43 1.93 -4.61
C LEU A 113 -3.72 2.19 -3.28
N SER A 114 -3.65 1.18 -2.40
CA SER A 114 -2.93 1.28 -1.13
C SER A 114 -1.42 1.37 -1.33
N GLN A 115 -0.85 0.62 -2.29
CA GLN A 115 0.55 0.76 -2.68
C GLN A 115 0.84 2.16 -3.23
N LYS A 116 -0.04 2.67 -4.08
CA LYS A 116 0.07 4.03 -4.60
C LYS A 116 0.04 5.08 -3.48
N LEU A 117 -0.85 4.94 -2.51
CA LEU A 117 -0.94 5.85 -1.37
C LEU A 117 0.40 5.89 -0.58
N ILE A 118 1.03 4.74 -0.34
CA ILE A 118 2.35 4.70 0.29
C ILE A 118 3.40 5.42 -0.57
N ALA A 119 3.41 5.16 -1.88
CA ALA A 119 4.37 5.78 -2.79
C ALA A 119 4.17 7.31 -2.88
N ASP A 120 2.93 7.78 -2.93
CA ASP A 120 2.60 9.21 -2.91
C ASP A 120 3.09 9.85 -1.58
N THR A 121 2.87 9.18 -0.43
CA THR A 121 3.38 9.64 0.87
C THR A 121 4.92 9.72 0.90
N VAL A 122 5.62 8.78 0.26
CA VAL A 122 7.09 8.85 0.12
C VAL A 122 7.49 10.05 -0.71
N ASN A 123 6.80 10.34 -1.81
CA ASN A 123 7.09 11.53 -2.62
C ASN A 123 6.89 12.83 -1.82
N ASP A 124 5.81 12.92 -1.04
CA ASP A 124 5.56 14.09 -0.18
C ASP A 124 6.68 14.26 0.86
N LEU A 125 7.14 13.16 1.49
CA LEU A 125 8.26 13.17 2.42
C LEU A 125 9.58 13.62 1.76
N VAL A 126 9.81 13.24 0.52
CA VAL A 126 10.99 13.69 -0.24
C VAL A 126 10.93 15.20 -0.49
N ILE A 127 9.75 15.73 -0.81
CA ILE A 127 9.55 17.18 -1.00
C ILE A 127 9.77 17.93 0.33
N GLU A 128 9.14 17.47 1.43
CA GLU A 128 9.32 18.06 2.75
C GLU A 128 10.81 18.08 3.18
N LEU A 129 11.51 16.97 2.92
CA LEU A 129 12.95 16.87 3.18
C LEU A 129 13.75 17.85 2.33
N ALA A 130 13.49 17.93 1.03
CA ALA A 130 14.20 18.82 0.12
C ALA A 130 14.06 20.29 0.54
N GLU A 131 12.86 20.70 0.96
CA GLU A 131 12.60 22.04 1.48
C GLU A 131 13.36 22.31 2.79
N LYS A 132 13.31 21.36 3.73
CA LYS A 132 13.97 21.46 5.03
C LYS A 132 15.50 21.55 4.91
N GLU A 133 16.10 20.69 4.10
CA GLU A 133 17.55 20.60 3.90
C GLU A 133 18.04 21.56 2.80
N LYS A 134 17.13 22.31 2.15
CA LYS A 134 17.39 23.25 1.05
C LYS A 134 18.07 22.58 -0.16
N LEU A 135 17.68 21.34 -0.45
CA LEU A 135 18.15 20.63 -1.62
C LEU A 135 17.49 21.21 -2.88
N LEU A 136 18.28 21.42 -3.92
CA LEU A 136 17.78 21.87 -5.22
C LEU A 136 17.25 20.72 -6.06
N ILE A 137 17.83 19.51 -5.90
CA ILE A 137 17.49 18.32 -6.66
C ILE A 137 17.60 17.08 -5.76
N VAL A 138 16.61 16.19 -5.87
CA VAL A 138 16.69 14.84 -5.29
C VAL A 138 16.56 13.79 -6.40
N PHE A 139 17.57 12.94 -6.52
CA PHE A 139 17.64 11.89 -7.53
C PHE A 139 17.11 10.56 -6.98
N LYS A 140 16.62 9.70 -7.88
CA LYS A 140 16.40 8.28 -7.56
C LYS A 140 17.70 7.51 -7.71
N SER A 141 18.02 6.63 -6.77
CA SER A 141 19.24 5.81 -6.80
C SER A 141 19.40 4.98 -8.07
N ASP A 142 18.30 4.52 -8.67
CA ASP A 142 18.28 3.72 -9.90
C ASP A 142 19.02 4.36 -11.10
N ASN A 143 19.14 5.68 -11.10
CA ASN A 143 19.75 6.46 -12.20
C ASN A 143 21.16 6.97 -11.84
N ILE A 144 21.74 6.51 -10.73
CA ILE A 144 23.05 6.98 -10.25
C ILE A 144 24.04 5.84 -10.35
N ILE A 145 25.18 6.08 -11.05
CA ILE A 145 26.25 5.11 -11.14
C ILE A 145 27.16 5.17 -9.91
N TYR A 146 27.41 6.39 -9.42
CA TYR A 146 28.24 6.64 -8.24
C TYR A 146 27.83 7.95 -7.58
N VAL A 147 27.75 7.93 -6.24
CA VAL A 147 27.55 9.10 -5.39
C VAL A 147 28.13 8.81 -4.01
N ASN A 148 28.58 9.83 -3.31
CA ASN A 148 29.01 9.69 -1.91
C ASN A 148 27.77 9.46 -1.01
N ASP A 149 27.93 8.61 0.00
CA ASP A 149 26.87 8.27 0.97
C ASP A 149 26.39 9.48 1.80
N ASP A 150 27.19 10.54 1.89
CA ASP A 150 26.81 11.79 2.55
C ASP A 150 25.55 12.43 1.93
N PHE A 151 25.24 12.10 0.68
CA PHE A 151 24.05 12.58 -0.05
C PHE A 151 22.85 11.63 0.03
N ASN A 152 22.96 10.55 0.82
CA ASN A 152 21.93 9.52 0.93
C ASN A 152 20.87 9.86 1.99
N TYR A 153 19.68 10.18 1.56
CA TYR A 153 18.54 10.45 2.44
C TYR A 153 17.56 9.28 2.60
N THR A 154 17.90 8.10 2.06
CA THR A 154 17.02 6.93 2.06
C THR A 154 16.56 6.53 3.46
N THR A 155 17.48 6.42 4.41
CA THR A 155 17.17 6.02 5.80
C THR A 155 16.30 7.06 6.50
N LEU A 156 16.56 8.34 6.28
CA LEU A 156 15.77 9.41 6.88
C LEU A 156 14.31 9.37 6.38
N ILE A 157 14.10 9.23 5.07
CA ILE A 157 12.76 9.08 4.50
C ILE A 157 12.07 7.81 5.01
N LEU A 158 12.78 6.69 5.11
CA LEU A 158 12.24 5.44 5.64
C LEU A 158 11.76 5.60 7.09
N GLU A 159 12.53 6.26 7.93
CA GLU A 159 12.17 6.52 9.33
C GLU A 159 10.94 7.44 9.44
N GLU A 160 10.88 8.51 8.65
CA GLU A 160 9.73 9.42 8.62
C GLU A 160 8.45 8.73 8.10
N LEU A 161 8.56 7.88 7.08
CA LEU A 161 7.45 7.06 6.60
C LEU A 161 6.95 6.10 7.69
N ASN A 162 7.85 5.46 8.42
CA ASN A 162 7.50 4.54 9.50
C ASN A 162 6.78 5.25 10.66
N LYS A 163 7.12 6.50 10.97
CA LYS A 163 6.41 7.32 11.97
C LYS A 163 4.96 7.64 11.54
N ARG A 164 4.68 7.64 10.23
CA ARG A 164 3.34 7.88 9.66
C ARG A 164 2.50 6.61 9.53
N GLU A 165 2.94 5.46 10.06
CA GLU A 165 2.23 4.18 9.95
C GLU A 165 0.74 4.28 10.33
N SER A 166 0.42 4.99 11.41
CA SER A 166 -0.95 5.12 11.91
C SER A 166 -1.92 5.84 10.96
N GLN A 167 -1.42 6.50 9.93
CA GLN A 167 -2.23 7.17 8.91
C GLN A 167 -2.82 6.19 7.88
N PHE A 168 -2.28 4.94 7.82
CA PHE A 168 -2.71 3.93 6.86
C PHE A 168 -3.71 2.95 7.48
N ASN A 169 -4.88 2.83 6.88
CA ASN A 169 -5.91 1.85 7.28
C ASN A 169 -6.13 0.82 6.17
N PHE A 170 -5.30 -0.22 6.16
CA PHE A 170 -5.33 -1.25 5.13
C PHE A 170 -6.43 -2.30 5.32
N LYS A 171 -7.09 -2.38 6.48
CA LYS A 171 -8.21 -3.32 6.69
C LYS A 171 -9.37 -3.09 5.72
N LYS A 172 -9.57 -1.85 5.28
CA LYS A 172 -10.60 -1.50 4.30
C LYS A 172 -10.42 -2.17 2.93
N ILE A 173 -9.23 -2.73 2.64
CA ILE A 173 -8.96 -3.41 1.38
C ILE A 173 -9.97 -4.54 1.13
N TYR A 174 -10.37 -5.26 2.17
CA TYR A 174 -11.18 -6.48 2.05
C TYR A 174 -12.46 -6.48 2.89
N THR A 175 -12.61 -5.64 3.91
CA THR A 175 -13.77 -5.70 4.83
C THR A 175 -15.10 -5.61 4.09
N ASP A 176 -15.27 -4.58 3.26
CA ASP A 176 -16.51 -4.35 2.51
C ASP A 176 -16.78 -5.46 1.49
N LEU A 177 -15.72 -6.07 0.93
CA LEU A 177 -15.83 -7.14 -0.05
C LEU A 177 -16.33 -8.44 0.58
N ILE A 178 -15.85 -8.75 1.80
CA ILE A 178 -16.25 -9.95 2.54
C ILE A 178 -17.70 -9.82 3.03
N GLU A 179 -18.10 -8.62 3.48
CA GLU A 179 -19.48 -8.37 3.88
C GLU A 179 -20.47 -8.54 2.71
N ASN A 180 -20.09 -8.14 1.50
CA ASN A 180 -20.90 -8.29 0.31
C ASN A 180 -21.03 -9.75 -0.16
N LEU A 181 -20.06 -10.62 0.14
CA LEU A 181 -20.13 -12.05 -0.17
C LEU A 181 -21.07 -12.83 0.77
N LYS A 182 -21.38 -12.28 1.95
CA LYS A 182 -22.24 -12.93 2.94
C LYS A 182 -23.72 -12.55 2.83
N LYS A 183 -24.06 -11.64 1.92
CA LYS A 183 -25.43 -11.19 1.64
C LYS A 183 -26.07 -11.96 0.49
#